data_41276e296dcb23fbbc94bef2d4c6fa54
#
_entry.id   41276e296dcb23fbbc94bef2d4c6fa54
#
_cell.length_a   1.000
_cell.length_b   1.000
_cell.length_c   1.000
_cell.angle_alpha   90.00
_cell.angle_beta   90.00
_cell.angle_gamma   90.00
#
_symmetry.space_group_name_H-M   'P 1'
#
loop_
_entity.id
_entity.type
_entity.pdbx_description
1 polymer ?
#
loop_
_entity_poly.entity_id
_entity_poly.type
_entity_poly.pdbx_seq_one_letter_code
_entity_poly.pdbx_strand_id
1 'polypeptide(L)'
;MDPVTHAASGALAMLAMPQRPATRWALPLAAFAAAAPDLDILAASGPLQTLLLHRGITHALAAAPFMGLLLAILARPLWRYDTRNAWSFGGVWAFMMLLVLLHIWLDALTTYGTLVWLPFSGERLRLNAVYIIDLLMTLPLLWGIWHGLRQEKKRAQAQGAIPFPFQDTASLTVSDGKPGVRLALFWSILLYPALALGCQIWHTQQMQASLAAQGRDIRQLVVLPDAFAPLFWRALYLEKLPARPADAPAWQTAVSYTHLTLPTILLV
;
A
#
# COMPACT_ATOMS: atom_id res chain seq x y z
N MET A 1 -1.00 -0.95 -5.13
CA MET A 1 0.47 -0.82 -4.99
C MET A 1 1.14 -2.01 -5.63
N ASP A 2 2.48 -2.13 -5.64
CA ASP A 2 3.10 -3.34 -6.16
C ASP A 2 2.93 -4.54 -5.20
N PRO A 3 2.90 -5.79 -5.71
CA PRO A 3 2.65 -6.98 -4.88
C PRO A 3 3.72 -7.24 -3.82
N VAL A 4 4.97 -6.77 -4.04
CA VAL A 4 6.07 -6.94 -3.07
C VAL A 4 5.83 -6.07 -1.85
N THR A 5 5.40 -4.83 -2.05
CA THR A 5 5.06 -3.91 -0.95
C THR A 5 3.89 -4.44 -0.12
N HIS A 6 2.84 -4.97 -0.77
CA HIS A 6 1.71 -5.59 -0.06
C HIS A 6 2.16 -6.81 0.77
N ALA A 7 2.87 -7.75 0.15
CA ALA A 7 3.35 -8.94 0.85
C ALA A 7 4.31 -8.58 2.00
N ALA A 8 5.22 -7.63 1.78
CA ALA A 8 6.15 -7.16 2.81
C ALA A 8 5.43 -6.49 3.98
N SER A 9 4.39 -5.67 3.71
CA SER A 9 3.61 -5.04 4.77
C SER A 9 2.92 -6.07 5.67
N GLY A 10 2.34 -7.14 5.09
CA GLY A 10 1.73 -8.24 5.83
C GLY A 10 2.73 -9.02 6.67
N ALA A 11 3.87 -9.40 6.08
CA ALA A 11 4.93 -10.10 6.80
C ALA A 11 5.47 -9.25 7.97
N LEU A 12 5.69 -7.95 7.75
CA LEU A 12 6.19 -7.05 8.79
C LEU A 12 5.14 -6.81 9.88
N ALA A 13 3.85 -6.71 9.52
CA ALA A 13 2.77 -6.61 10.48
C ALA A 13 2.74 -7.83 11.41
N MET A 14 2.91 -9.06 10.87
CA MET A 14 3.02 -10.27 11.67
C MET A 14 4.27 -10.25 12.58
N LEU A 15 5.42 -9.80 12.09
CA LEU A 15 6.65 -9.67 12.89
C LEU A 15 6.51 -8.63 14.02
N ALA A 16 5.69 -7.60 13.82
CA ALA A 16 5.45 -6.55 14.80
C ALA A 16 4.51 -6.99 15.95
N MET A 17 3.79 -8.10 15.80
CA MET A 17 2.88 -8.59 16.83
C MET A 17 3.64 -9.02 18.08
N PRO A 18 3.14 -8.65 19.28
CA PRO A 18 3.77 -9.03 20.55
C PRO A 18 3.80 -10.55 20.74
N GLN A 19 2.70 -11.20 20.45
CA GLN A 19 2.55 -12.65 20.47
C GLN A 19 2.12 -13.09 19.09
N ARG A 20 2.94 -13.85 18.42
CA ARG A 20 2.60 -14.42 17.12
C ARG A 20 2.45 -15.94 17.23
N PRO A 21 1.68 -16.56 16.34
CA PRO A 21 1.57 -18.00 16.27
C PRO A 21 2.92 -18.68 16.08
N ALA A 22 3.10 -19.82 16.75
CA ALA A 22 4.35 -20.59 16.70
C ALA A 22 4.46 -21.48 15.44
N THR A 23 3.74 -21.18 14.38
CA THR A 23 3.80 -21.91 13.12
C THR A 23 4.77 -21.24 12.14
N ARG A 24 5.56 -22.06 11.42
CA ARG A 24 6.42 -21.60 10.32
C ARG A 24 5.65 -20.89 9.20
N TRP A 25 4.35 -21.11 9.12
CA TRP A 25 3.48 -20.53 8.12
C TRP A 25 2.98 -19.11 8.47
N ALA A 26 3.22 -18.62 9.69
CA ALA A 26 2.69 -17.32 10.14
C ALA A 26 3.08 -16.17 9.20
N LEU A 27 4.37 -16.05 8.85
CA LEU A 27 4.85 -14.99 7.96
C LEU A 27 4.40 -15.16 6.51
N PRO A 28 4.54 -16.35 5.86
CA PRO A 28 4.02 -16.57 4.52
C PRO A 28 2.50 -16.32 4.41
N LEU A 29 1.71 -16.75 5.38
CA LEU A 29 0.27 -16.54 5.39
C LEU A 29 -0.09 -15.05 5.53
N ALA A 30 0.62 -14.31 6.36
CA ALA A 30 0.41 -12.87 6.50
C ALA A 30 0.81 -12.11 5.23
N ALA A 31 1.93 -12.47 4.60
CA ALA A 31 2.34 -11.91 3.32
C ALA A 31 1.31 -12.19 2.22
N PHE A 32 0.84 -13.44 2.12
CA PHE A 32 -0.19 -13.84 1.17
C PHE A 32 -1.51 -13.11 1.43
N ALA A 33 -1.96 -13.02 2.68
CA ALA A 33 -3.23 -12.37 3.03
C ALA A 33 -3.21 -10.87 2.66
N ALA A 34 -2.08 -10.20 2.88
CA ALA A 34 -1.93 -8.80 2.49
C ALA A 34 -1.87 -8.59 0.97
N ALA A 35 -1.49 -9.60 0.18
CA ALA A 35 -1.50 -9.54 -1.28
C ALA A 35 -2.76 -10.15 -1.92
N ALA A 36 -3.59 -10.85 -1.14
CA ALA A 36 -4.72 -11.62 -1.66
C ALA A 36 -5.78 -10.81 -2.42
N PRO A 37 -6.11 -9.55 -2.07
CA PRO A 37 -7.06 -8.76 -2.86
C PRO A 37 -6.68 -8.62 -4.33
N ASP A 38 -5.39 -8.52 -4.65
CA ASP A 38 -4.87 -8.41 -6.02
C ASP A 38 -5.03 -9.68 -6.87
N LEU A 39 -5.43 -10.81 -6.26
CA LEU A 39 -5.76 -12.03 -7.01
C LEU A 39 -7.00 -11.85 -7.91
N ASP A 40 -7.72 -10.75 -7.75
CA ASP A 40 -8.84 -10.38 -8.64
C ASP A 40 -8.39 -10.25 -10.11
N ILE A 41 -7.12 -9.94 -10.36
CA ILE A 41 -6.54 -9.89 -11.71
C ILE A 41 -6.63 -11.24 -12.44
N LEU A 42 -6.66 -12.36 -11.71
CA LEU A 42 -6.79 -13.69 -12.27
C LEU A 42 -8.20 -13.97 -12.83
N ALA A 43 -9.20 -13.19 -12.43
CA ALA A 43 -10.55 -13.28 -12.94
C ALA A 43 -10.74 -12.53 -14.26
N ALA A 44 -9.77 -11.71 -14.68
CA ALA A 44 -9.84 -10.92 -15.90
C ALA A 44 -9.29 -11.72 -17.09
N SER A 45 -10.07 -11.76 -18.20
CA SER A 45 -9.68 -12.47 -19.42
C SER A 45 -8.99 -11.58 -20.47
N GLY A 46 -8.71 -10.30 -20.12
CA GLY A 46 -8.03 -9.37 -21.02
C GLY A 46 -7.82 -7.98 -20.41
N PRO A 47 -7.04 -7.11 -21.08
CA PRO A 47 -6.61 -5.82 -20.53
C PRO A 47 -7.77 -4.91 -20.10
N LEU A 48 -8.86 -4.87 -20.88
CA LEU A 48 -10.03 -4.07 -20.54
C LEU A 48 -10.74 -4.59 -19.29
N GLN A 49 -10.89 -5.91 -19.18
CA GLN A 49 -11.49 -6.52 -17.99
C GLN A 49 -10.60 -6.33 -16.75
N THR A 50 -9.28 -6.44 -16.89
CA THR A 50 -8.35 -6.10 -15.82
C THR A 50 -8.57 -4.66 -15.36
N LEU A 51 -8.67 -3.71 -16.26
CA LEU A 51 -8.89 -2.31 -15.92
C LEU A 51 -10.22 -2.06 -15.18
N LEU A 52 -11.26 -2.82 -15.51
CA LEU A 52 -12.60 -2.68 -14.93
C LEU A 52 -12.74 -3.42 -13.59
N LEU A 53 -12.20 -4.66 -13.50
CA LEU A 53 -12.41 -5.55 -12.36
C LEU A 53 -11.35 -5.36 -11.28
N HIS A 54 -10.11 -5.05 -11.67
CA HIS A 54 -9.01 -4.85 -10.72
C HIS A 54 -9.29 -3.65 -9.82
N ARG A 55 -9.07 -3.86 -8.52
CA ARG A 55 -9.45 -2.95 -7.43
C ARG A 55 -10.95 -2.68 -7.35
N GLY A 56 -11.73 -3.72 -7.66
CA GLY A 56 -13.19 -3.75 -7.56
C GLY A 56 -13.67 -4.21 -6.18
N ILE A 57 -14.58 -5.20 -6.18
CA ILE A 57 -15.23 -5.68 -4.95
C ILE A 57 -14.25 -6.24 -3.90
N THR A 58 -13.15 -6.85 -4.31
CA THR A 58 -12.10 -7.39 -3.41
C THR A 58 -11.40 -6.28 -2.61
N HIS A 59 -11.46 -5.05 -3.09
CA HIS A 59 -10.89 -3.86 -2.45
C HIS A 59 -11.95 -2.97 -1.78
N ALA A 60 -13.20 -3.43 -1.69
CA ALA A 60 -14.24 -2.72 -0.98
C ALA A 60 -14.12 -2.93 0.53
N LEU A 61 -14.33 -1.88 1.31
CA LEU A 61 -14.34 -1.96 2.78
C LEU A 61 -15.38 -2.97 3.28
N ALA A 62 -16.54 -3.03 2.61
CA ALA A 62 -17.59 -3.99 2.92
C ALA A 62 -17.18 -5.45 2.67
N ALA A 63 -16.25 -5.71 1.76
CA ALA A 63 -15.75 -7.06 1.46
C ALA A 63 -14.65 -7.53 2.43
N ALA A 64 -13.96 -6.60 3.11
CA ALA A 64 -12.83 -6.93 3.98
C ALA A 64 -13.14 -7.98 5.08
N PRO A 65 -14.26 -7.92 5.82
CA PRO A 65 -14.57 -8.93 6.82
C PRO A 65 -14.80 -10.32 6.22
N PHE A 66 -15.43 -10.41 5.06
CA PHE A 66 -15.69 -11.68 4.36
C PHE A 66 -14.41 -12.27 3.77
N MET A 67 -13.57 -11.45 3.16
CA MET A 67 -12.27 -11.88 2.65
C MET A 67 -11.35 -12.31 3.79
N GLY A 68 -11.31 -11.54 4.89
CA GLY A 68 -10.58 -11.92 6.10
C GLY A 68 -11.05 -13.25 6.67
N LEU A 69 -12.37 -13.50 6.67
CA LEU A 69 -12.95 -14.78 7.11
C LEU A 69 -12.54 -15.94 6.19
N LEU A 70 -12.63 -15.76 4.89
CA LEU A 70 -12.19 -16.76 3.91
C LEU A 70 -10.71 -17.12 4.12
N LEU A 71 -9.83 -16.10 4.23
CA LEU A 71 -8.42 -16.28 4.48
C LEU A 71 -8.14 -17.01 5.80
N ALA A 72 -8.89 -16.69 6.86
CA ALA A 72 -8.77 -17.36 8.16
C ALA A 72 -9.19 -18.84 8.08
N ILE A 73 -10.26 -19.16 7.35
CA ILE A 73 -10.71 -20.55 7.12
C ILE A 73 -9.64 -21.32 6.32
N LEU A 74 -9.12 -20.75 5.24
CA LEU A 74 -8.09 -21.38 4.41
C LEU A 74 -6.77 -21.56 5.18
N ALA A 75 -6.42 -20.64 6.06
CA ALA A 75 -5.23 -20.72 6.90
C ALA A 75 -5.37 -21.73 8.05
N ARG A 76 -6.62 -22.13 8.44
CA ARG A 76 -6.90 -22.99 9.59
C ARG A 76 -6.09 -24.29 9.63
N PRO A 77 -5.92 -25.06 8.54
CA PRO A 77 -5.12 -26.28 8.56
C PRO A 77 -3.67 -26.06 8.95
N LEU A 78 -3.08 -24.92 8.53
CA LEU A 78 -1.70 -24.56 8.81
C LEU A 78 -1.53 -23.91 10.19
N TRP A 79 -2.61 -23.31 10.70
CA TRP A 79 -2.64 -22.62 11.99
C TRP A 79 -2.90 -23.55 13.17
N ARG A 80 -3.63 -24.67 12.96
CA ARG A 80 -3.91 -25.67 14.00
C ARG A 80 -2.67 -26.35 14.57
N TYR A 81 -1.53 -26.21 13.88
CA TYR A 81 -0.22 -26.70 14.37
C TYR A 81 0.47 -25.71 15.31
N ASP A 82 -0.20 -24.61 15.68
CA ASP A 82 0.30 -23.73 16.72
C ASP A 82 0.20 -24.41 18.09
N THR A 83 1.33 -24.91 18.56
CA THR A 83 1.42 -25.63 19.84
C THR A 83 1.13 -24.76 21.07
N ARG A 84 1.19 -23.43 20.90
CA ARG A 84 0.90 -22.47 21.97
C ARG A 84 -0.55 -22.04 22.01
N ASN A 85 -1.32 -22.34 20.98
CA ASN A 85 -2.71 -21.86 20.82
C ASN A 85 -2.86 -20.36 21.15
N ALA A 86 -1.87 -19.56 20.69
CA ALA A 86 -1.70 -18.16 21.07
C ALA A 86 -2.86 -17.28 20.57
N TRP A 87 -3.53 -17.71 19.48
CA TRP A 87 -4.62 -16.95 18.90
C TRP A 87 -5.88 -17.81 18.74
N SER A 88 -7.01 -17.26 19.16
CA SER A 88 -8.31 -17.82 18.84
C SER A 88 -8.61 -17.66 17.33
N PHE A 89 -9.57 -18.42 16.82
CA PHE A 89 -10.02 -18.27 15.43
C PHE A 89 -10.49 -16.84 15.14
N GLY A 90 -11.18 -16.20 16.08
CA GLY A 90 -11.59 -14.79 15.96
C GLY A 90 -10.39 -13.83 15.87
N GLY A 91 -9.30 -14.11 16.60
CA GLY A 91 -8.06 -13.36 16.51
C GLY A 91 -7.39 -13.50 15.14
N VAL A 92 -7.36 -14.71 14.59
CA VAL A 92 -6.87 -14.95 13.21
C VAL A 92 -7.71 -14.21 12.20
N TRP A 93 -9.02 -14.31 12.28
CA TRP A 93 -9.95 -13.59 11.40
C TRP A 93 -9.73 -12.08 11.46
N ALA A 94 -9.70 -11.50 12.66
CA ALA A 94 -9.49 -10.06 12.85
C ALA A 94 -8.15 -9.61 12.25
N PHE A 95 -7.09 -10.41 12.40
CA PHE A 95 -5.79 -10.10 11.83
C PHE A 95 -5.79 -10.21 10.30
N MET A 96 -6.39 -11.26 9.72
CA MET A 96 -6.52 -11.39 8.27
C MET A 96 -7.34 -10.23 7.68
N MET A 97 -8.43 -9.84 8.33
CA MET A 97 -9.21 -8.66 7.96
C MET A 97 -8.38 -7.37 8.02
N LEU A 98 -7.57 -7.21 9.07
CA LEU A 98 -6.65 -6.06 9.19
C LEU A 98 -5.66 -6.01 8.03
N LEU A 99 -5.12 -7.16 7.58
CA LEU A 99 -4.20 -7.21 6.44
C LEU A 99 -4.90 -6.84 5.13
N VAL A 100 -6.15 -7.25 4.93
CA VAL A 100 -6.96 -6.82 3.78
C VAL A 100 -7.22 -5.31 3.83
N LEU A 101 -7.56 -4.77 4.99
CA LEU A 101 -7.74 -3.31 5.16
C LEU A 101 -6.44 -2.54 4.93
N LEU A 102 -5.30 -3.09 5.38
CA LEU A 102 -3.99 -2.53 5.12
C LEU A 102 -3.68 -2.49 3.62
N HIS A 103 -4.01 -3.56 2.89
CA HIS A 103 -3.90 -3.59 1.43
C HIS A 103 -4.72 -2.48 0.78
N ILE A 104 -6.01 -2.37 1.13
CA ILE A 104 -6.92 -1.35 0.59
C ILE A 104 -6.39 0.06 0.88
N TRP A 105 -5.85 0.30 2.08
CA TRP A 105 -5.23 1.56 2.47
C TRP A 105 -4.03 1.91 1.56
N LEU A 106 -3.09 0.98 1.39
CA LEU A 106 -1.91 1.18 0.55
C LEU A 106 -2.29 1.46 -0.91
N ASP A 107 -3.35 0.83 -1.40
CA ASP A 107 -3.85 1.05 -2.75
C ASP A 107 -4.54 2.39 -2.93
N ALA A 108 -5.29 2.85 -1.91
CA ALA A 108 -5.93 4.16 -1.93
C ALA A 108 -4.92 5.32 -1.99
N LEU A 109 -3.69 5.10 -1.49
CA LEU A 109 -2.60 6.09 -1.59
C LEU A 109 -2.10 6.32 -3.01
N THR A 110 -2.30 5.36 -3.92
CA THR A 110 -1.79 5.41 -5.28
C THR A 110 -2.70 6.18 -6.24
N THR A 111 -2.24 6.36 -7.47
CA THR A 111 -2.95 7.11 -8.52
C THR A 111 -3.98 6.31 -9.29
N TYR A 112 -3.95 4.97 -9.19
CA TYR A 112 -4.86 4.09 -9.95
C TYR A 112 -6.32 4.25 -9.53
N GLY A 113 -6.57 4.42 -8.22
CA GLY A 113 -7.89 4.52 -7.63
C GLY A 113 -8.52 3.17 -7.30
N THR A 114 -9.17 3.11 -6.15
CA THR A 114 -9.72 1.89 -5.54
C THR A 114 -11.20 2.09 -5.23
N LEU A 115 -12.05 1.12 -5.57
CA LEU A 115 -13.51 1.16 -5.38
C LEU A 115 -13.87 0.80 -3.92
N VAL A 116 -13.39 1.60 -2.96
CA VAL A 116 -13.52 1.31 -1.52
C VAL A 116 -14.95 1.31 -1.01
N TRP A 117 -15.85 2.02 -1.71
CA TRP A 117 -17.23 2.24 -1.28
C TRP A 117 -18.24 1.25 -1.87
N LEU A 118 -17.80 0.26 -2.66
CA LEU A 118 -18.73 -0.75 -3.17
C LEU A 118 -19.39 -1.52 -2.02
N PRO A 119 -20.67 -1.90 -2.15
CA PRO A 119 -21.58 -1.70 -3.28
C PRO A 119 -22.31 -0.34 -3.30
N PHE A 120 -22.02 0.57 -2.38
CA PHE A 120 -22.81 1.80 -2.16
C PHE A 120 -22.47 2.92 -3.17
N SER A 121 -21.21 2.99 -3.63
CA SER A 121 -20.76 3.98 -4.61
C SER A 121 -19.71 3.38 -5.54
N GLY A 122 -19.77 3.74 -6.83
CA GLY A 122 -18.77 3.39 -7.83
C GLY A 122 -17.62 4.40 -7.94
N GLU A 123 -17.50 5.34 -6.99
CA GLU A 123 -16.40 6.29 -6.98
C GLU A 123 -15.08 5.63 -6.59
N ARG A 124 -14.01 5.95 -7.32
CA ARG A 124 -12.66 5.49 -7.02
C ARG A 124 -11.94 6.47 -6.10
N LEU A 125 -11.62 6.03 -4.90
CA LEU A 125 -10.75 6.77 -3.99
C LEU A 125 -9.31 6.70 -4.49
N ARG A 126 -8.68 7.87 -4.68
CA ARG A 126 -7.27 8.03 -5.05
C ARG A 126 -6.69 9.23 -4.33
N LEU A 127 -5.69 9.00 -3.52
CA LEU A 127 -5.04 10.06 -2.76
C LEU A 127 -3.85 10.68 -3.51
N ASN A 128 -3.37 10.02 -4.57
CA ASN A 128 -2.25 10.47 -5.40
C ASN A 128 -1.01 10.85 -4.56
N ALA A 129 -0.80 10.17 -3.44
CA ALA A 129 0.26 10.49 -2.49
C ALA A 129 1.57 9.76 -2.79
N VAL A 130 1.48 8.50 -3.24
CA VAL A 130 2.65 7.65 -3.47
C VAL A 130 2.63 7.05 -4.87
N TYR A 131 3.81 6.76 -5.40
CA TYR A 131 3.95 6.06 -6.67
C TYR A 131 3.62 4.56 -6.51
N ILE A 132 3.26 3.88 -7.60
CA ILE A 132 2.87 2.46 -7.55
C ILE A 132 4.00 1.58 -7.01
N ILE A 133 5.25 1.87 -7.41
CA ILE A 133 6.48 1.20 -6.92
C ILE A 133 7.28 2.27 -6.18
N ASP A 134 7.04 2.41 -4.89
CA ASP A 134 7.66 3.46 -4.08
C ASP A 134 8.77 2.87 -3.19
N LEU A 135 10.02 3.19 -3.52
CA LEU A 135 11.19 2.66 -2.83
C LEU A 135 11.29 3.17 -1.39
N LEU A 136 10.85 4.41 -1.12
CA LEU A 136 10.88 4.97 0.24
C LEU A 136 9.88 4.31 1.19
N MET A 137 8.87 3.63 0.62
CA MET A 137 7.95 2.78 1.37
C MET A 137 8.44 1.33 1.44
N THR A 138 8.84 0.76 0.30
CA THR A 138 9.15 -0.66 0.17
C THR A 138 10.45 -1.05 0.89
N LEU A 139 11.52 -0.23 0.77
CA LEU A 139 12.81 -0.55 1.38
C LEU A 139 12.77 -0.60 2.91
N PRO A 140 12.11 0.34 3.64
CA PRO A 140 11.95 0.21 5.08
C PRO A 140 11.17 -1.04 5.51
N LEU A 141 10.14 -1.47 4.73
CA LEU A 141 9.42 -2.72 5.00
C LEU A 141 10.34 -3.93 4.89
N LEU A 142 11.11 -4.03 3.81
CA LEU A 142 12.08 -5.13 3.60
C LEU A 142 13.20 -5.11 4.64
N TRP A 143 13.72 -3.93 4.97
CA TRP A 143 14.69 -3.77 6.05
C TRP A 143 14.12 -4.20 7.40
N GLY A 144 12.89 -3.81 7.72
CA GLY A 144 12.21 -4.21 8.94
C GLY A 144 12.05 -5.72 9.07
N ILE A 145 11.69 -6.40 7.98
CA ILE A 145 11.61 -7.87 7.92
C ILE A 145 12.99 -8.48 8.17
N TRP A 146 13.99 -8.07 7.42
CA TRP A 146 15.37 -8.57 7.57
C TRP A 146 15.91 -8.35 8.99
N HIS A 147 15.72 -7.16 9.53
CA HIS A 147 16.13 -6.81 10.89
C HIS A 147 15.42 -7.68 11.94
N GLY A 148 14.10 -7.84 11.81
CA GLY A 148 13.30 -8.67 12.70
C GLY A 148 13.73 -10.14 12.68
N LEU A 149 13.93 -10.71 11.49
CA LEU A 149 14.40 -12.09 11.34
C LEU A 149 15.81 -12.28 11.88
N ARG A 150 16.72 -11.32 11.67
CA ARG A 150 18.06 -11.37 12.26
C ARG A 150 18.05 -11.34 13.80
N GLN A 151 17.19 -10.50 14.38
CA GLN A 151 17.05 -10.46 15.84
C GLN A 151 16.53 -11.79 16.39
N GLU A 152 15.55 -12.41 15.71
CA GLU A 152 15.04 -13.72 16.10
C GLU A 152 16.11 -14.80 16.03
N LYS A 153 16.88 -14.84 14.94
CA LYS A 153 17.99 -15.77 14.79
C LYS A 153 19.03 -15.64 15.91
N LYS A 154 19.43 -14.40 16.24
CA LYS A 154 20.39 -14.14 17.33
C LYS A 154 19.85 -14.63 18.68
N ARG A 155 18.55 -14.42 18.95
CA ARG A 155 17.91 -14.87 20.20
C ARG A 155 17.82 -16.40 20.28
N ALA A 156 17.44 -17.06 19.18
CA ALA A 156 17.42 -18.52 19.09
C ALA A 156 18.80 -19.11 19.40
N GLN A 157 19.86 -18.55 18.81
CA GLN A 157 21.23 -18.98 19.06
C GLN A 157 21.66 -18.78 20.52
N ALA A 158 21.32 -17.64 21.12
CA ALA A 158 21.63 -17.35 22.53
C ALA A 158 20.92 -18.30 23.52
N GLN A 159 19.78 -18.87 23.11
CA GLN A 159 19.00 -19.83 23.91
C GLN A 159 19.33 -21.30 23.58
N GLY A 160 20.35 -21.58 22.76
CA GLY A 160 20.72 -22.92 22.32
C GLY A 160 19.71 -23.59 21.42
N ALA A 161 18.78 -22.80 20.86
CA ALA A 161 17.74 -23.29 19.95
C ALA A 161 18.21 -23.30 18.49
N ILE A 162 17.68 -24.25 17.67
CA ILE A 162 17.99 -24.31 16.24
C ILE A 162 17.36 -23.07 15.56
N PRO A 163 18.09 -22.34 14.68
CA PRO A 163 17.56 -21.14 14.05
C PRO A 163 16.40 -21.44 13.08
N PHE A 164 15.40 -20.53 13.09
CA PHE A 164 14.38 -20.42 12.05
C PHE A 164 14.98 -20.62 10.63
N PRO A 165 14.29 -21.29 9.64
CA PRO A 165 12.83 -21.49 9.56
C PRO A 165 12.34 -22.89 9.99
N PHE A 166 13.16 -23.76 10.53
CA PHE A 166 12.88 -25.20 10.68
C PHE A 166 12.40 -25.58 12.10
N GLN A 167 12.29 -24.64 13.02
CA GLN A 167 11.86 -24.91 14.38
C GLN A 167 10.53 -24.25 14.72
N ASP A 168 9.67 -24.98 15.41
CA ASP A 168 8.59 -24.40 16.20
C ASP A 168 9.20 -23.38 17.15
N THR A 169 8.95 -22.08 16.92
CA THR A 169 9.44 -20.99 17.78
C THR A 169 8.84 -21.04 19.19
N ALA A 170 8.32 -22.21 19.57
CA ALA A 170 7.64 -22.49 20.82
C ALA A 170 8.52 -22.21 22.07
N SER A 171 9.83 -22.29 21.95
CA SER A 171 10.78 -22.07 23.05
C SER A 171 11.24 -20.63 23.23
N LEU A 172 10.96 -19.75 22.27
CA LEU A 172 11.39 -18.35 22.37
C LEU A 172 10.44 -17.58 23.28
N THR A 173 10.94 -17.13 24.42
CA THR A 173 10.20 -16.24 25.32
C THR A 173 9.71 -15.01 24.56
N VAL A 174 8.45 -14.62 24.82
CA VAL A 174 7.86 -13.40 24.31
C VAL A 174 8.79 -12.23 24.55
N SER A 175 9.35 -11.69 23.52
CA SER A 175 10.25 -10.55 23.62
C SER A 175 9.47 -9.26 23.56
N ASP A 176 9.46 -8.53 24.65
CA ASP A 176 9.10 -7.13 24.66
C ASP A 176 10.03 -6.35 23.73
N GLY A 177 9.44 -5.84 22.65
CA GLY A 177 10.05 -4.81 21.85
C GLY A 177 10.93 -5.27 20.68
N LYS A 178 10.37 -5.19 19.48
CA LYS A 178 11.13 -5.08 18.22
C LYS A 178 11.01 -3.64 17.72
N PRO A 179 11.68 -2.65 18.36
CA PRO A 179 11.45 -1.24 18.07
C PRO A 179 11.71 -0.91 16.59
N GLY A 180 12.76 -1.48 16.01
CA GLY A 180 13.07 -1.28 14.59
C GLY A 180 12.00 -1.82 13.64
N VAL A 181 11.41 -2.99 13.95
CA VAL A 181 10.30 -3.58 13.17
C VAL A 181 9.06 -2.69 13.23
N ARG A 182 8.70 -2.26 14.44
CA ARG A 182 7.53 -1.38 14.64
C ARG A 182 7.74 0.00 14.02
N LEU A 183 8.95 0.55 14.11
CA LEU A 183 9.31 1.82 13.49
C LEU A 183 9.22 1.74 11.97
N ALA A 184 9.74 0.67 11.35
CA ALA A 184 9.66 0.47 9.90
C ALA A 184 8.20 0.34 9.43
N LEU A 185 7.37 -0.37 10.18
CA LEU A 185 5.94 -0.51 9.90
C LEU A 185 5.21 0.84 10.03
N PHE A 186 5.45 1.56 11.13
CA PHE A 186 4.87 2.89 11.37
C PHE A 186 5.28 3.89 10.28
N TRP A 187 6.58 3.91 9.93
CA TRP A 187 7.10 4.73 8.84
C TRP A 187 6.34 4.45 7.54
N SER A 188 6.32 3.20 7.10
CA SER A 188 5.79 2.83 5.78
C SER A 188 4.26 2.95 5.67
N ILE A 189 3.53 2.76 6.78
CA ILE A 189 2.05 2.73 6.74
C ILE A 189 1.44 4.10 7.07
N LEU A 190 2.07 4.90 7.91
CA LEU A 190 1.49 6.15 8.42
C LEU A 190 2.36 7.36 8.13
N LEU A 191 3.61 7.37 8.59
CA LEU A 191 4.40 8.59 8.58
C LEU A 191 4.80 9.01 7.17
N TYR A 192 5.36 8.10 6.39
CA TYR A 192 5.74 8.40 5.01
C TYR A 192 4.52 8.75 4.13
N PRO A 193 3.41 7.99 4.13
CA PRO A 193 2.20 8.39 3.41
C PRO A 193 1.65 9.75 3.82
N ALA A 194 1.68 10.09 5.11
CA ALA A 194 1.23 11.40 5.60
C ALA A 194 2.12 12.53 5.06
N LEU A 195 3.45 12.33 5.08
CA LEU A 195 4.40 13.29 4.50
C LEU A 195 4.20 13.44 2.99
N ALA A 196 4.05 12.32 2.27
CA ALA A 196 3.82 12.32 0.83
C ALA A 196 2.51 13.02 0.45
N LEU A 197 1.44 12.79 1.23
CA LEU A 197 0.15 13.49 1.07
C LEU A 197 0.30 14.99 1.33
N GLY A 198 1.04 15.38 2.36
CA GLY A 198 1.37 16.78 2.64
C GLY A 198 2.12 17.44 1.48
N CYS A 199 3.12 16.76 0.92
CA CYS A 199 3.83 17.20 -0.29
C CYS A 199 2.88 17.33 -1.49
N GLN A 200 2.00 16.36 -1.72
CA GLN A 200 1.02 16.39 -2.80
C GLN A 200 0.10 17.61 -2.70
N ILE A 201 -0.43 17.89 -1.51
CA ILE A 201 -1.30 19.04 -1.26
C ILE A 201 -0.53 20.35 -1.50
N TRP A 202 0.70 20.45 -0.97
CA TRP A 202 1.55 21.63 -1.14
C TRP A 202 1.88 21.89 -2.62
N HIS A 203 2.30 20.87 -3.38
CA HIS A 203 2.59 20.99 -4.82
C HIS A 203 1.34 21.38 -5.62
N THR A 204 0.17 20.85 -5.24
CA THR A 204 -1.10 21.21 -5.89
C THR A 204 -1.40 22.71 -5.70
N GLN A 205 -1.25 23.24 -4.49
CA GLN A 205 -1.46 24.65 -4.19
C GLN A 205 -0.46 25.55 -4.92
N GLN A 206 0.83 25.19 -4.94
CA GLN A 206 1.87 25.93 -5.64
C GLN A 206 1.61 25.98 -7.15
N MET A 207 1.21 24.84 -7.73
CA MET A 207 0.90 24.77 -9.16
C MET A 207 -0.34 25.61 -9.51
N GLN A 208 -1.40 25.53 -8.70
CA GLN A 208 -2.59 26.36 -8.88
C GLN A 208 -2.26 27.87 -8.85
N ALA A 209 -1.46 28.29 -7.85
CA ALA A 209 -1.03 29.68 -7.74
C ALA A 209 -0.18 30.13 -8.94
N SER A 210 0.75 29.29 -9.38
CA SER A 210 1.62 29.58 -10.53
C SER A 210 0.82 29.70 -11.84
N LEU A 211 -0.12 28.81 -12.09
CA LEU A 211 -0.96 28.84 -13.30
C LEU A 211 -1.91 30.03 -13.28
N ALA A 212 -2.47 30.37 -12.12
CA ALA A 212 -3.30 31.57 -11.96
C ALA A 212 -2.50 32.86 -12.21
N ALA A 213 -1.26 32.95 -11.70
CA ALA A 213 -0.38 34.09 -11.92
C ALA A 213 0.00 34.27 -13.41
N GLN A 214 0.00 33.19 -14.20
CA GLN A 214 0.21 33.21 -15.64
C GLN A 214 -1.07 33.55 -16.42
N GLY A 215 -2.21 33.81 -15.74
CA GLY A 215 -3.49 34.12 -16.38
C GLY A 215 -4.11 32.95 -17.15
N ARG A 216 -3.74 31.72 -16.85
CA ARG A 216 -4.25 30.52 -17.53
C ARG A 216 -5.65 30.16 -17.01
N ASP A 217 -6.56 29.87 -17.92
CA ASP A 217 -7.91 29.39 -17.60
C ASP A 217 -7.90 27.85 -17.47
N ILE A 218 -7.71 27.39 -16.22
CA ILE A 218 -7.56 25.98 -15.89
C ILE A 218 -8.89 25.40 -15.40
N ARG A 219 -9.42 24.40 -16.11
CA ARG A 219 -10.65 23.68 -15.72
C ARG A 219 -10.37 22.59 -14.69
N GLN A 220 -9.26 21.87 -14.83
CA GLN A 220 -8.92 20.74 -13.96
C GLN A 220 -7.40 20.65 -13.80
N LEU A 221 -6.95 20.42 -12.57
CA LEU A 221 -5.56 20.17 -12.23
C LEU A 221 -5.48 18.89 -11.39
N VAL A 222 -4.54 18.01 -11.75
CA VAL A 222 -4.21 16.81 -10.98
C VAL A 222 -2.70 16.73 -10.84
N VAL A 223 -2.22 16.64 -9.60
CA VAL A 223 -0.79 16.47 -9.30
C VAL A 223 -0.56 15.03 -8.88
N LEU A 224 0.35 14.36 -9.57
CA LEU A 224 0.65 12.94 -9.44
C LEU A 224 2.09 12.75 -8.99
N PRO A 225 2.38 11.78 -8.10
CA PRO A 225 3.75 11.41 -7.76
C PRO A 225 4.43 10.73 -8.95
N ASP A 226 5.73 10.93 -9.10
CA ASP A 226 6.57 10.20 -10.05
C ASP A 226 7.41 9.15 -9.31
N ALA A 227 8.19 8.34 -10.04
CA ALA A 227 8.94 7.19 -9.53
C ALA A 227 9.88 7.50 -8.34
N PHE A 228 10.27 8.76 -8.18
CA PHE A 228 11.07 9.25 -7.05
C PHE A 228 10.29 10.25 -6.18
N ALA A 229 9.00 10.00 -5.95
CA ALA A 229 8.26 10.76 -4.95
C ALA A 229 8.94 10.62 -3.57
N PRO A 230 8.96 11.66 -2.74
CA PRO A 230 8.31 12.96 -2.90
C PRO A 230 9.13 14.03 -3.64
N LEU A 231 10.26 13.66 -4.26
CA LEU A 231 11.18 14.62 -4.90
C LEU A 231 10.64 15.16 -6.22
N PHE A 232 9.92 14.31 -6.97
CA PHE A 232 9.42 14.64 -8.31
C PHE A 232 7.92 14.45 -8.40
N TRP A 233 7.23 15.43 -8.97
CA TRP A 233 5.79 15.44 -9.16
C TRP A 233 5.46 15.86 -10.58
N ARG A 234 4.39 15.28 -11.12
CA ARG A 234 3.86 15.58 -12.44
C ARG A 234 2.49 16.24 -12.29
N ALA A 235 2.34 17.44 -12.81
CA ALA A 235 1.06 18.12 -12.88
C ALA A 235 0.44 17.94 -14.26
N LEU A 236 -0.79 17.44 -14.29
CA LEU A 236 -1.62 17.36 -15.49
C LEU A 236 -2.74 18.38 -15.33
N TYR A 237 -2.95 19.22 -16.31
CA TYR A 237 -4.03 20.17 -16.29
C TYR A 237 -4.73 20.32 -17.63
N LEU A 238 -6.02 20.63 -17.57
CA LEU A 238 -6.88 20.96 -18.71
C LEU A 238 -6.95 22.48 -18.81
N GLU A 239 -6.42 23.04 -19.88
CA GLU A 239 -6.43 24.48 -20.16
C GLU A 239 -7.40 24.78 -21.29
N LYS A 240 -8.16 25.87 -21.16
CA LYS A 240 -8.99 26.41 -22.23
C LYS A 240 -8.10 27.13 -23.24
N LEU A 241 -8.13 26.71 -24.49
CA LEU A 241 -7.39 27.35 -25.54
C LEU A 241 -7.98 28.71 -25.92
N PRO A 242 -7.17 29.72 -26.22
CA PRO A 242 -7.66 30.94 -26.86
C PRO A 242 -8.34 30.58 -28.19
N ALA A 243 -9.33 31.42 -28.58
CA ALA A 243 -10.19 31.18 -29.73
C ALA A 243 -9.42 30.67 -30.96
N ARG A 244 -9.77 29.46 -31.39
CA ARG A 244 -9.24 28.75 -32.56
C ARG A 244 -10.32 28.56 -33.62
N PRO A 245 -9.95 28.15 -34.86
CA PRO A 245 -10.92 27.77 -35.87
C PRO A 245 -12.00 26.80 -35.36
N ALA A 246 -13.19 26.83 -35.89
CA ALA A 246 -14.38 26.15 -35.37
C ALA A 246 -14.27 24.61 -35.22
N ASP A 247 -13.27 23.99 -35.82
CA ASP A 247 -12.97 22.57 -35.86
C ASP A 247 -11.89 22.10 -34.85
N ALA A 248 -11.30 23.02 -34.10
CA ALA A 248 -10.28 22.66 -33.10
C ALA A 248 -10.91 22.35 -31.71
N PRO A 249 -10.37 21.39 -30.93
CA PRO A 249 -10.87 21.13 -29.59
C PRO A 249 -10.76 22.37 -28.70
N ALA A 250 -11.81 22.61 -27.90
CA ALA A 250 -11.89 23.77 -27.01
C ALA A 250 -10.90 23.70 -25.82
N TRP A 251 -10.33 22.52 -25.56
CA TRP A 251 -9.48 22.23 -24.41
C TRP A 251 -8.21 21.48 -24.82
N GLN A 252 -7.09 21.79 -24.19
CA GLN A 252 -5.83 21.08 -24.36
C GLN A 252 -5.36 20.53 -23.02
N THR A 253 -4.84 19.29 -23.04
CA THR A 253 -4.14 18.73 -21.91
C THR A 253 -2.69 19.20 -21.94
N ALA A 254 -2.22 19.76 -20.85
CA ALA A 254 -0.82 20.12 -20.69
C ALA A 254 -0.19 19.38 -19.53
N VAL A 255 1.09 19.09 -19.63
CA VAL A 255 1.88 18.39 -18.61
C VAL A 255 2.96 19.32 -18.10
N SER A 256 3.06 19.46 -16.77
CA SER A 256 4.14 20.17 -16.12
C SER A 256 4.82 19.28 -15.10
N TYR A 257 6.14 19.34 -15.04
CA TYR A 257 6.96 18.66 -14.03
C TYR A 257 7.38 19.64 -12.96
N THR A 258 7.20 19.28 -11.69
CA THR A 258 7.71 20.05 -10.57
C THR A 258 8.82 19.27 -9.87
N HIS A 259 9.95 19.96 -9.68
CA HIS A 259 10.99 19.54 -8.73
C HIS A 259 10.80 20.33 -7.42
N LEU A 260 11.42 19.87 -6.35
CA LEU A 260 11.41 20.59 -5.06
C LEU A 260 11.90 22.07 -5.17
N THR A 261 12.50 22.46 -6.27
CA THR A 261 13.14 23.78 -6.42
C THR A 261 12.52 24.71 -7.46
N LEU A 262 11.82 24.23 -8.50
CA LEU A 262 11.19 25.12 -9.51
C LEU A 262 10.25 24.35 -10.45
N PRO A 263 9.08 24.90 -10.84
CA PRO A 263 8.21 24.30 -11.84
C PRO A 263 8.81 24.47 -13.24
N THR A 264 9.11 23.35 -13.89
CA THR A 264 9.48 23.33 -15.32
C THR A 264 8.24 22.96 -16.12
N ILE A 265 7.80 23.82 -17.03
CA ILE A 265 6.65 23.59 -17.90
C ILE A 265 7.18 23.02 -19.21
N LEU A 266 6.79 21.79 -19.54
CA LEU A 266 6.92 21.22 -20.87
C LEU A 266 5.52 21.21 -21.51
N LEU A 267 5.33 22.01 -22.54
CA LEU A 267 4.17 21.95 -23.43
C LEU A 267 4.37 20.79 -24.39
N VAL A 268 3.42 19.85 -24.43
CA VAL A 268 3.35 18.79 -25.45
C VAL A 268 2.14 19.05 -26.33
#